data_d8019d7be073419621522312dc670516
#
_entry.id   d8019d7be073419621522312dc670516
#
_cell.length_a   1.000
_cell.length_b   1.000
_cell.length_c   1.000
_cell.angle_alpha   90.00
_cell.angle_beta   90.00
_cell.angle_gamma   90.00
#
_symmetry.space_group_name_H-M   'P 1'
#
loop_
_entity.id
_entity.type
_entity.pdbx_description
1 polymer ?
#
loop_
_entity_poly.entity_id
_entity_poly.type
_entity_poly.pdbx_seq_one_letter_code
_entity_poly.pdbx_strand_id
1 'polypeptide(L)'
;MKKITSFLIIFFLVTIIPIRTYSAEILQIKNSSSILVGDQNRDLPIKLFCVEINNDDDEQIAINLLKKEFPRGSKVKIKPISFKENILVAKVFDIYETKEMSELLNAKDLSNKTCPN
;
A
#
# COMPACT_ATOMS: atom_id res chain seq x y z
N MET A 1 -22.83 44.60 -3.45
CA MET A 1 -23.41 43.30 -3.05
C MET A 1 -23.04 42.18 -3.97
N LYS A 2 -23.02 42.35 -5.28
CA LYS A 2 -22.63 41.31 -6.21
C LYS A 2 -21.17 40.89 -6.08
N LYS A 3 -20.28 41.81 -5.67
CA LYS A 3 -18.86 41.53 -5.47
C LYS A 3 -18.60 40.59 -4.31
N ILE A 4 -19.42 40.63 -3.27
CA ILE A 4 -19.25 39.75 -2.10
C ILE A 4 -19.60 38.33 -2.44
N THR A 5 -20.61 38.08 -3.27
CA THR A 5 -21.02 36.75 -3.69
C THR A 5 -19.93 36.09 -4.53
N SER A 6 -19.29 36.84 -5.47
CA SER A 6 -18.19 36.32 -6.27
C SER A 6 -16.98 35.92 -5.42
N PHE A 7 -16.67 36.72 -4.42
CA PHE A 7 -15.56 36.46 -3.49
C PHE A 7 -15.80 35.17 -2.71
N LEU A 8 -17.01 34.95 -2.23
CA LEU A 8 -17.38 33.77 -1.49
C LEU A 8 -17.26 32.51 -2.36
N ILE A 9 -17.65 32.59 -3.61
CA ILE A 9 -17.54 31.46 -4.54
C ILE A 9 -16.08 31.08 -4.78
N ILE A 10 -15.19 32.06 -4.96
CA ILE A 10 -13.76 31.82 -5.16
C ILE A 10 -13.15 31.16 -3.91
N PHE A 11 -13.51 31.64 -2.74
CA PHE A 11 -13.04 31.08 -1.47
C PHE A 11 -13.48 29.62 -1.30
N PHE A 12 -14.72 29.32 -1.66
CA PHE A 12 -15.27 27.98 -1.59
C PHE A 12 -14.53 27.01 -2.52
N LEU A 13 -14.18 27.44 -3.74
CA LEU A 13 -13.42 26.64 -4.68
C LEU A 13 -12.02 26.28 -4.16
N VAL A 14 -11.37 27.21 -3.45
CA VAL A 14 -10.05 26.95 -2.87
C VAL A 14 -10.12 25.88 -1.77
N THR A 15 -11.22 25.83 -1.02
CA THR A 15 -11.36 24.87 0.06
C THR A 15 -11.73 23.45 -0.41
N ILE A 16 -12.08 23.28 -1.67
CA ILE A 16 -12.47 21.98 -2.26
C ILE A 16 -11.27 21.23 -2.84
N ILE A 17 -10.06 21.78 -2.79
CA ILE A 17 -8.87 21.08 -3.31
C ILE A 17 -8.67 19.80 -2.49
N PRO A 18 -8.81 18.60 -3.12
CA PRO A 18 -8.67 17.36 -2.37
C PRO A 18 -7.24 17.17 -1.91
N ILE A 19 -7.08 16.69 -0.70
CA ILE A 19 -5.79 16.25 -0.19
C ILE A 19 -5.38 15.06 -1.04
N ARG A 20 -4.22 15.14 -1.68
CA ARG A 20 -3.74 14.04 -2.53
C ARG A 20 -3.50 12.81 -1.68
N THR A 21 -4.35 11.81 -1.83
CA THR A 21 -4.07 10.48 -1.34
C THR A 21 -3.08 9.84 -2.31
N TYR A 22 -1.97 9.40 -1.76
CA TYR A 22 -0.91 8.80 -2.50
C TYR A 22 -1.33 7.39 -2.92
N SER A 23 -1.45 7.14 -4.21
CA SER A 23 -1.78 5.81 -4.72
C SER A 23 -0.68 5.32 -5.64
N ALA A 24 -0.35 4.05 -5.50
CA ALA A 24 0.61 3.36 -6.33
C ALA A 24 -0.08 2.17 -6.98
N GLU A 25 0.63 1.47 -7.83
CA GLU A 25 0.09 0.34 -8.57
C GLU A 25 1.01 -0.86 -8.40
N ILE A 26 0.46 -2.04 -8.20
CA ILE A 26 1.25 -3.26 -8.08
C ILE A 26 1.86 -3.61 -9.44
N LEU A 27 3.18 -3.69 -9.50
CA LEU A 27 3.90 -4.14 -10.67
C LEU A 27 4.29 -5.62 -10.59
N GLN A 28 4.73 -6.05 -9.41
CA GLN A 28 5.21 -7.42 -9.22
C GLN A 28 5.18 -7.80 -7.75
N ILE A 29 4.74 -9.01 -7.45
CA ILE A 29 4.93 -9.64 -6.15
C ILE A 29 6.19 -10.50 -6.28
N LYS A 30 7.29 -10.06 -5.69
CA LYS A 30 8.58 -10.77 -5.82
C LYS A 30 8.63 -12.01 -4.94
N ASN A 31 8.22 -11.84 -3.69
CA ASN A 31 8.10 -12.94 -2.72
C ASN A 31 7.09 -12.52 -1.65
N SER A 32 6.96 -13.31 -0.60
CA SER A 32 5.96 -13.05 0.44
C SER A 32 6.20 -11.76 1.22
N SER A 33 7.40 -11.22 1.20
CA SER A 33 7.76 -10.03 1.97
C SER A 33 8.24 -8.85 1.11
N SER A 34 8.32 -9.02 -0.22
CA SER A 34 8.86 -7.98 -1.11
C SER A 34 8.00 -7.83 -2.34
N ILE A 35 7.65 -6.59 -2.64
CA ILE A 35 6.85 -6.26 -3.82
C ILE A 35 7.49 -5.09 -4.56
N LEU A 36 7.12 -4.94 -5.82
CA LEU A 36 7.48 -3.79 -6.63
C LEU A 36 6.22 -3.02 -6.98
N VAL A 37 6.22 -1.72 -6.70
CA VAL A 37 5.08 -0.87 -7.05
C VAL A 37 5.53 0.22 -8.00
N GLY A 38 4.60 0.69 -8.84
CA GLY A 38 4.82 1.81 -9.73
C GLY A 38 4.22 3.07 -9.11
N ASP A 39 5.01 4.13 -9.10
CA ASP A 39 4.62 5.41 -8.55
C ASP A 39 5.24 6.53 -9.35
N GLN A 40 4.41 7.32 -10.01
CA GLN A 40 4.84 8.48 -10.79
C GLN A 40 6.00 8.16 -11.74
N ASN A 41 5.86 7.10 -12.55
CA ASN A 41 6.86 6.64 -13.51
C ASN A 41 8.14 6.09 -12.87
N ARG A 42 8.08 5.74 -11.59
CA ARG A 42 9.20 5.11 -10.89
C ARG A 42 8.79 3.73 -10.41
N ASP A 43 9.76 2.83 -10.41
CA ASP A 43 9.61 1.52 -9.79
C ASP A 43 10.13 1.62 -8.36
N LEU A 44 9.28 1.31 -7.39
CA LEU A 44 9.63 1.44 -5.98
C LEU A 44 9.59 0.06 -5.32
N PRO A 45 10.76 -0.47 -4.90
CA PRO A 45 10.77 -1.72 -4.15
C PRO A 45 10.30 -1.48 -2.72
N ILE A 46 9.42 -2.34 -2.25
CA ILE A 46 8.86 -2.24 -0.91
C ILE A 46 9.03 -3.56 -0.18
N LYS A 47 9.51 -3.50 1.05
CA LYS A 47 9.50 -4.63 1.96
C LYS A 47 8.27 -4.52 2.84
N LEU A 48 7.47 -5.57 2.88
CA LEU A 48 6.26 -5.58 3.69
C LEU A 48 6.62 -5.59 5.17
N PHE A 49 5.97 -4.70 5.92
CA PHE A 49 6.17 -4.60 7.35
C PHE A 49 5.61 -5.84 8.06
N CYS A 50 6.43 -6.39 8.96
CA CYS A 50 5.99 -7.47 9.84
C CYS A 50 5.59 -8.76 9.11
N VAL A 51 6.32 -9.12 8.07
CA VAL A 51 6.13 -10.39 7.36
C VAL A 51 7.42 -11.19 7.44
N GLU A 52 7.33 -12.41 7.95
CA GLU A 52 8.44 -13.34 8.02
C GLU A 52 7.90 -14.77 7.85
N ILE A 53 8.31 -15.40 6.75
CA ILE A 53 7.89 -16.76 6.41
C ILE A 53 9.14 -17.59 6.19
N ASN A 54 9.28 -18.68 6.95
CA ASN A 54 10.48 -19.50 6.97
C ASN A 54 10.33 -20.85 6.26
N ASN A 55 9.13 -21.15 5.79
CA ASN A 55 8.80 -22.43 5.18
C ASN A 55 8.50 -22.22 3.69
N ASP A 56 9.13 -23.02 2.81
CA ASP A 56 8.96 -22.84 1.37
C ASP A 56 7.51 -23.07 0.90
N ASP A 57 6.81 -24.02 1.52
CA ASP A 57 5.41 -24.27 1.16
C ASP A 57 4.53 -23.08 1.54
N ASP A 58 4.73 -22.52 2.73
CA ASP A 58 4.00 -21.33 3.16
C ASP A 58 4.35 -20.12 2.34
N GLU A 59 5.62 -20.01 1.92
CA GLU A 59 6.07 -18.93 1.04
C GLU A 59 5.31 -18.95 -0.28
N GLN A 60 5.15 -20.12 -0.89
CA GLN A 60 4.44 -20.23 -2.15
C GLN A 60 2.94 -19.93 -1.98
N ILE A 61 2.35 -20.40 -0.90
CA ILE A 61 0.96 -20.11 -0.58
C ILE A 61 0.77 -18.61 -0.40
N ALA A 62 1.69 -17.96 0.31
CA ALA A 62 1.64 -16.52 0.56
C ALA A 62 1.75 -15.72 -0.74
N ILE A 63 2.69 -16.09 -1.61
CA ILE A 63 2.85 -15.43 -2.90
C ILE A 63 1.55 -15.55 -3.73
N ASN A 64 0.97 -16.74 -3.77
CA ASN A 64 -0.27 -16.96 -4.52
C ASN A 64 -1.43 -16.15 -3.95
N LEU A 65 -1.52 -16.06 -2.62
CA LEU A 65 -2.55 -15.27 -1.96
C LEU A 65 -2.40 -13.80 -2.29
N LEU A 66 -1.18 -13.26 -2.22
CA LEU A 66 -0.92 -11.86 -2.53
C LEU A 66 -1.23 -11.56 -3.99
N LYS A 67 -0.86 -12.44 -4.92
CA LYS A 67 -1.17 -12.28 -6.34
C LYS A 67 -2.67 -12.31 -6.61
N LYS A 68 -3.41 -13.12 -5.85
CA LYS A 68 -4.86 -13.22 -5.99
C LYS A 68 -5.56 -11.97 -5.49
N GLU A 69 -5.16 -11.48 -4.32
CA GLU A 69 -5.83 -10.35 -3.67
C GLU A 69 -5.32 -8.99 -4.21
N PHE A 70 -4.08 -8.96 -4.69
CA PHE A 70 -3.45 -7.75 -5.23
C PHE A 70 -2.81 -8.06 -6.58
N PRO A 71 -3.63 -8.33 -7.62
CA PRO A 71 -3.08 -8.64 -8.93
C PRO A 71 -2.33 -7.45 -9.51
N ARG A 72 -1.46 -7.73 -10.50
CA ARG A 72 -0.71 -6.69 -11.20
C ARG A 72 -1.66 -5.62 -11.73
N GLY A 73 -1.31 -4.37 -11.52
CA GLY A 73 -2.13 -3.24 -11.93
C GLY A 73 -3.11 -2.77 -10.85
N SER A 74 -3.24 -3.51 -9.75
CA SER A 74 -4.10 -3.09 -8.64
C SER A 74 -3.60 -1.79 -8.05
N LYS A 75 -4.50 -0.86 -7.82
CA LYS A 75 -4.18 0.39 -7.11
C LYS A 75 -4.12 0.13 -5.63
N VAL A 76 -3.08 0.63 -4.99
CA VAL A 76 -2.82 0.42 -3.56
C VAL A 76 -2.44 1.71 -2.89
N LYS A 77 -2.65 1.76 -1.59
CA LYS A 77 -2.17 2.83 -0.73
C LYS A 77 -1.01 2.30 0.10
N ILE A 78 0.04 3.09 0.19
CA ILE A 78 1.26 2.70 0.89
C ILE A 78 1.40 3.56 2.13
N LYS A 79 1.57 2.90 3.28
CA LYS A 79 1.83 3.56 4.55
C LYS A 79 3.28 3.29 4.95
N PRO A 80 4.18 4.26 4.75
CA PRO A 80 5.58 4.07 5.10
C PRO A 80 5.78 3.86 6.60
N ILE A 81 6.66 2.94 6.95
CA ILE A 81 7.03 2.67 8.35
C ILE A 81 8.48 3.09 8.59
N SER A 82 9.40 2.65 7.73
CA SER A 82 10.81 2.96 7.90
C SER A 82 11.57 2.71 6.60
N PHE A 83 12.84 3.09 6.58
CA PHE A 83 13.77 2.73 5.52
C PHE A 83 14.86 1.85 6.12
N LYS A 84 15.16 0.73 5.47
CA LYS A 84 16.29 -0.12 5.80
C LYS A 84 17.06 -0.40 4.53
N GLU A 85 18.36 -0.09 4.54
CA GLU A 85 19.25 -0.36 3.41
C GLU A 85 18.71 0.21 2.10
N ASN A 86 18.15 1.42 2.15
CA ASN A 86 17.56 2.14 1.03
C ASN A 86 16.29 1.49 0.47
N ILE A 87 15.68 0.57 1.21
CA ILE A 87 14.42 -0.05 0.84
C ILE A 87 13.33 0.45 1.79
N LEU A 88 12.21 0.86 1.23
CA LEU A 88 11.07 1.30 2.01
C LEU A 88 10.37 0.11 2.66
N VAL A 89 10.25 0.14 3.99
CA VAL A 89 9.44 -0.82 4.73
C VAL A 89 8.09 -0.17 4.97
N ALA A 90 7.01 -0.84 4.53
CA ALA A 90 5.70 -0.21 4.55
C ALA A 90 4.58 -1.24 4.71
N LYS A 91 3.41 -0.73 5.11
CA LYS A 91 2.15 -1.46 5.01
C LYS A 91 1.50 -1.11 3.68
N VAL A 92 0.91 -2.09 3.03
CA VAL A 92 0.28 -1.92 1.72
C VAL A 92 -1.19 -2.30 1.82
N PHE A 93 -2.06 -1.36 1.51
CA PHE A 93 -3.52 -1.49 1.59
C PHE A 93 -4.14 -1.42 0.20
N ASP A 94 -5.31 -2.01 0.04
CA ASP A 94 -6.14 -1.69 -1.11
C ASP A 94 -6.61 -0.23 -1.02
N ILE A 95 -7.15 0.31 -2.11
CA ILE A 95 -7.55 1.73 -2.14
C ILE A 95 -8.67 2.07 -1.17
N TYR A 96 -9.46 1.09 -0.75
CA TYR A 96 -10.54 1.28 0.22
C TYR A 96 -10.10 1.01 1.64
N GLU A 97 -8.83 0.62 1.84
CA GLU A 97 -8.25 0.29 3.14
C GLU A 97 -9.01 -0.82 3.88
N THR A 98 -9.59 -1.75 3.12
CA THR A 98 -10.30 -2.91 3.68
C THR A 98 -9.39 -4.11 3.86
N LYS A 99 -8.27 -4.16 3.13
CA LYS A 99 -7.30 -5.26 3.19
C LYS A 99 -5.89 -4.68 3.32
N GLU A 100 -5.06 -5.31 4.12
CA GLU A 100 -3.64 -4.98 4.24
C GLU A 100 -2.84 -6.27 4.08
N MET A 101 -1.73 -6.21 3.32
CA MET A 101 -1.00 -7.42 2.92
C MET A 101 -0.49 -8.24 4.10
N SER A 102 0.13 -7.61 5.10
CA SER A 102 0.66 -8.36 6.24
C SER A 102 -0.46 -8.98 7.09
N GLU A 103 -1.58 -8.30 7.22
CA GLU A 103 -2.74 -8.83 7.95
C GLU A 103 -3.36 -10.03 7.24
N LEU A 104 -3.39 -10.01 5.90
CA LEU A 104 -3.88 -11.16 5.13
C LEU A 104 -3.04 -12.40 5.41
N LEU A 105 -1.71 -12.22 5.43
CA LEU A 105 -0.80 -13.34 5.68
C LEU A 105 -0.92 -13.84 7.13
N ASN A 106 -1.04 -12.93 8.07
CA ASN A 106 -1.22 -13.30 9.49
C ASN A 106 -2.55 -14.01 9.74
N ALA A 107 -3.61 -13.59 9.07
CA ALA A 107 -4.93 -14.22 9.20
C ALA A 107 -4.95 -15.67 8.70
N LYS A 108 -4.02 -16.03 7.82
CA LYS A 108 -3.87 -17.40 7.31
C LYS A 108 -2.75 -18.17 8.04
N ASP A 109 -2.23 -17.61 9.12
CA ASP A 109 -1.12 -18.18 9.89
C ASP A 109 0.13 -18.47 9.04
N LEU A 110 0.33 -17.69 8.00
CA LEU A 110 1.46 -17.87 7.10
C LEU A 110 2.71 -17.15 7.60
N SER A 111 2.53 -16.01 8.25
CA SER A 111 3.66 -15.24 8.79
C SER A 111 3.91 -15.63 10.26
N ASN A 112 5.18 -15.84 10.61
CA ASN A 112 5.61 -16.22 11.96
C ASN A 112 5.91 -15.02 12.85
N LYS A 113 5.83 -13.82 12.31
CA LYS A 113 6.21 -12.62 13.04
C LYS A 113 5.02 -11.99 13.76
N THR A 114 5.21 -11.70 15.05
CA THR A 114 4.20 -10.97 15.82
C THR A 114 4.31 -9.49 15.50
N CYS A 115 3.22 -8.89 15.05
CA CYS A 115 3.21 -7.49 14.65
C CYS A 115 2.79 -6.59 15.80
N PRO A 116 3.53 -5.51 16.08
CA PRO A 116 3.06 -4.50 17.02
C PRO A 116 1.85 -3.77 16.42
N ASN A 117 0.88 -3.52 17.23
CA ASN A 117 -0.31 -2.76 16.85
C ASN A 117 -0.04 -1.26 16.80
#